data_4e0e935eee1773dfa69c34cc9482c224
#
_entry.id   4e0e935eee1773dfa69c34cc9482c224
#
_cell.length_a   1.000
_cell.length_b   1.000
_cell.length_c   1.000
_cell.angle_alpha   90.00
_cell.angle_beta   90.00
_cell.angle_gamma   90.00
#
_symmetry.space_group_name_H-M   'P 1'
#
loop_
_entity.id
_entity.type
_entity.pdbx_description
1 polymer ?
#
loop_
_entity_poly.entity_id
_entity_poly.type
_entity_poly.pdbx_seq_one_letter_code
_entity_poly.pdbx_strand_id
1 'polypeptide(L)'
;MTDHLAGLNDAQKETVLHKEGPLLIVAGAGAGKTKAITHRILNLIKTGVAPRNILAITFTNKAAKEMRDRIIKLIQSDAGLNLPLTFSERPFVSTFHALGVHIVRENSLALGIPKHFTIADEGDALALMKEAIVSLSLDPKQFEPKRLKNVISRQKADLVTAERYALGIGNEYFPRILSSVWLAYEKLLAKNGSLDFDDLILRAVLFLEHNEEVRTRYQNLWQYIHIDEYQDTNVSQYRFSKLLAGERKNICVVGDMDQCLPGATQIATPAGLKPIGKMRKGDMVQSAAGHGALCVQPIQKVHKRFYNGDLISIRTKKGARLSLTPGHMVFADLAATRGVYYTYLMYRRDKGCRIGVVQSIRSFNKNKKENGLRTRSNQEHADRIWILKVSPTRAKAQYWEQWFAFTYGIPTTVFYAGGRGMDMSEREISDLFAS
;
A
#
# COMPACT_ATOMS: atom_id res chain seq x y z
N MET A 1 -3.96 15.80 33.01
CA MET A 1 -3.55 14.80 32.03
C MET A 1 -3.66 15.46 30.65
N THR A 2 -2.55 15.67 29.99
CA THR A 2 -2.57 16.18 28.59
C THR A 2 -3.30 15.15 27.74
N ASP A 3 -4.42 15.53 27.16
CA ASP A 3 -5.19 14.66 26.28
C ASP A 3 -4.41 14.43 24.98
N HIS A 4 -3.74 13.27 24.88
CA HIS A 4 -2.96 12.89 23.69
C HIS A 4 -3.83 12.70 22.44
N LEU A 5 -5.15 12.76 22.59
CA LEU A 5 -6.12 12.73 21.51
C LEU A 5 -6.58 14.13 21.07
N ALA A 6 -6.15 15.18 21.81
CA ALA A 6 -6.49 16.55 21.47
C ALA A 6 -5.98 16.91 20.05
N GLY A 7 -6.81 17.62 19.29
CA GLY A 7 -6.47 18.03 17.92
C GLY A 7 -6.46 16.89 16.87
N LEU A 8 -6.97 15.71 17.20
CA LEU A 8 -7.27 14.64 16.26
C LEU A 8 -8.76 14.66 15.86
N ASN A 9 -9.04 14.40 14.59
CA ASN A 9 -10.41 14.15 14.16
C ASN A 9 -10.88 12.73 14.57
N ASP A 10 -12.18 12.43 14.42
CA ASP A 10 -12.75 11.18 14.93
C ASP A 10 -12.13 9.93 14.26
N ALA A 11 -11.87 9.94 12.95
CA ALA A 11 -11.21 8.85 12.26
C ALA A 11 -9.76 8.64 12.73
N GLN A 12 -9.04 9.73 13.03
CA GLN A 12 -7.71 9.65 13.62
C GLN A 12 -7.75 9.13 15.06
N LYS A 13 -8.75 9.52 15.86
CA LYS A 13 -8.95 8.98 17.22
C LYS A 13 -9.25 7.49 17.19
N GLU A 14 -10.15 7.05 16.31
CA GLU A 14 -10.44 5.62 16.09
C GLU A 14 -9.16 4.83 15.76
N THR A 15 -8.34 5.35 14.83
CA THR A 15 -7.03 4.79 14.49
C THR A 15 -6.11 4.68 15.70
N VAL A 16 -6.03 5.72 16.52
CA VAL A 16 -5.13 5.78 17.68
C VAL A 16 -5.57 4.82 18.77
N LEU A 17 -6.86 4.67 18.99
CA LEU A 17 -7.46 3.83 20.04
C LEU A 17 -7.54 2.35 19.64
N HIS A 18 -7.43 1.99 18.36
CA HIS A 18 -7.40 0.58 17.94
C HIS A 18 -6.16 -0.11 18.50
N LYS A 19 -6.29 -1.16 19.28
CA LYS A 19 -5.17 -1.82 19.98
C LYS A 19 -4.65 -3.03 19.23
N GLU A 20 -5.45 -4.05 19.07
CA GLU A 20 -5.04 -5.38 18.62
C GLU A 20 -5.54 -5.67 17.21
N GLY A 21 -4.81 -6.54 16.51
CA GLY A 21 -5.15 -7.01 15.17
C GLY A 21 -4.71 -6.08 14.04
N PRO A 22 -5.01 -6.46 12.80
CA PRO A 22 -4.59 -5.72 11.62
C PRO A 22 -5.41 -4.44 11.45
N LEU A 23 -4.73 -3.34 11.13
CA LEU A 23 -5.36 -2.04 10.87
C LEU A 23 -4.87 -1.50 9.52
N LEU A 24 -5.80 -1.22 8.61
CA LEU A 24 -5.52 -0.50 7.37
C LEU A 24 -6.06 0.91 7.45
N ILE A 25 -5.20 1.89 7.31
CA ILE A 25 -5.54 3.31 7.24
C ILE A 25 -5.39 3.76 5.79
N VAL A 26 -6.50 4.18 5.20
CA VAL A 26 -6.54 4.73 3.84
C VAL A 26 -6.81 6.22 3.95
N ALA A 27 -5.86 7.04 3.52
CA ALA A 27 -6.01 8.48 3.62
C ALA A 27 -5.17 9.20 2.57
N GLY A 28 -5.74 10.21 1.94
CA GLY A 28 -5.07 11.03 0.93
C GLY A 28 -3.90 11.87 1.47
N ALA A 29 -3.19 12.53 0.57
CA ALA A 29 -2.08 13.40 0.92
C ALA A 29 -2.56 14.54 1.84
N GLY A 30 -1.82 14.82 2.92
CA GLY A 30 -2.17 15.88 3.88
C GLY A 30 -3.22 15.51 4.92
N ALA A 31 -3.84 14.33 4.87
CA ALA A 31 -4.85 13.87 5.84
C ALA A 31 -4.30 13.58 7.26
N GLY A 32 -3.01 13.78 7.48
CA GLY A 32 -2.38 13.57 8.79
C GLY A 32 -2.04 12.10 9.08
N LYS A 33 -1.79 11.28 8.04
CA LYS A 33 -1.40 9.86 8.15
C LYS A 33 -0.31 9.62 9.20
N THR A 34 0.83 10.28 9.04
CA THR A 34 1.98 10.14 9.95
C THR A 34 1.66 10.67 11.37
N LYS A 35 0.76 11.69 11.50
CA LYS A 35 0.26 12.14 12.78
C LYS A 35 -0.53 11.04 13.49
N ALA A 36 -1.44 10.37 12.78
CA ALA A 36 -2.22 9.27 13.33
C ALA A 36 -1.32 8.11 13.81
N ILE A 37 -0.32 7.70 13.01
CA ILE A 37 0.65 6.65 13.41
C ILE A 37 1.40 7.04 14.67
N THR A 38 1.96 8.26 14.74
CA THR A 38 2.79 8.68 15.88
C THR A 38 1.97 8.81 17.16
N HIS A 39 0.72 9.28 17.09
CA HIS A 39 -0.20 9.30 18.24
C HIS A 39 -0.66 7.88 18.64
N ARG A 40 -0.84 6.96 17.68
CA ARG A 40 -1.11 5.55 17.97
C ARG A 40 0.04 4.91 18.75
N ILE A 41 1.28 5.15 18.32
CA ILE A 41 2.48 4.66 19.03
C ILE A 41 2.51 5.20 20.46
N LEU A 42 2.26 6.51 20.64
CA LEU A 42 2.15 7.10 21.98
C LEU A 42 1.04 6.42 22.80
N ASN A 43 -0.13 6.19 22.24
CA ASN A 43 -1.24 5.54 22.93
C ASN A 43 -0.90 4.10 23.36
N LEU A 44 -0.23 3.33 22.51
CA LEU A 44 0.24 1.97 22.86
C LEU A 44 1.19 2.01 24.05
N ILE A 45 2.14 2.95 24.07
CA ILE A 45 3.06 3.15 25.19
C ILE A 45 2.30 3.53 26.46
N LYS A 46 1.35 4.45 26.38
CA LYS A 46 0.49 4.84 27.53
C LYS A 46 -0.36 3.71 28.08
N THR A 47 -0.70 2.74 27.22
CA THR A 47 -1.46 1.54 27.64
C THR A 47 -0.58 0.39 28.07
N GLY A 48 0.74 0.61 28.30
CA GLY A 48 1.66 -0.34 28.89
C GLY A 48 2.52 -1.13 27.90
N VAL A 49 2.46 -0.85 26.61
CA VAL A 49 3.36 -1.49 25.64
C VAL A 49 4.77 -0.90 25.78
N ALA A 50 5.75 -1.76 26.02
CA ALA A 50 7.14 -1.32 26.10
C ALA A 50 7.58 -0.72 24.75
N PRO A 51 8.19 0.49 24.71
CA PRO A 51 8.54 1.14 23.46
C PRO A 51 9.41 0.28 22.52
N ARG A 52 10.33 -0.52 23.06
CA ARG A 52 11.17 -1.46 22.31
C ARG A 52 10.39 -2.54 21.56
N ASN A 53 9.14 -2.80 21.95
CA ASN A 53 8.27 -3.78 21.30
C ASN A 53 7.51 -3.20 20.10
N ILE A 54 7.81 -1.95 19.74
CA ILE A 54 7.17 -1.25 18.64
C ILE A 54 8.18 -1.05 17.51
N LEU A 55 7.80 -1.52 16.32
CA LEU A 55 8.51 -1.32 15.05
C LEU A 55 7.72 -0.33 14.19
N ALA A 56 8.39 0.68 13.64
CA ALA A 56 7.82 1.59 12.67
C ALA A 56 8.70 1.67 11.42
N ILE A 57 8.11 1.49 10.26
CA ILE A 57 8.81 1.41 8.97
C ILE A 57 8.30 2.50 8.04
N THR A 58 9.23 3.16 7.35
CA THR A 58 8.95 4.13 6.28
C THR A 58 9.81 3.84 5.06
N PHE A 59 9.58 4.58 3.95
CA PHE A 59 10.33 4.35 2.71
C PHE A 59 11.65 5.11 2.62
N THR A 60 11.81 6.22 3.34
CA THR A 60 13.01 7.07 3.23
C THR A 60 13.65 7.33 4.59
N ASN A 61 14.97 7.44 4.62
CA ASN A 61 15.71 7.77 5.84
C ASN A 61 15.27 9.12 6.45
N LYS A 62 14.89 10.07 5.59
CA LYS A 62 14.33 11.36 6.04
C LYS A 62 13.00 11.16 6.77
N ALA A 63 12.08 10.40 6.17
CA ALA A 63 10.78 10.13 6.81
C ALA A 63 10.95 9.34 8.12
N ALA A 64 11.88 8.37 8.16
CA ALA A 64 12.19 7.62 9.37
C ALA A 64 12.75 8.54 10.49
N LYS A 65 13.63 9.47 10.15
CA LYS A 65 14.13 10.47 11.09
C LYS A 65 13.00 11.38 11.59
N GLU A 66 12.20 11.95 10.69
CA GLU A 66 11.07 12.82 11.06
C GLU A 66 10.05 12.10 11.94
N MET A 67 9.73 10.84 11.64
CA MET A 67 8.82 10.01 12.44
C MET A 67 9.40 9.75 13.84
N ARG A 68 10.67 9.39 13.93
CA ARG A 68 11.38 9.15 15.20
C ARG A 68 11.39 10.40 16.06
N ASP A 69 11.79 11.54 15.51
CA ASP A 69 11.86 12.81 16.22
C ASP A 69 10.48 13.23 16.75
N ARG A 70 9.43 13.01 15.96
CA ARG A 70 8.05 13.28 16.35
C ARG A 70 7.58 12.37 17.49
N ILE A 71 7.86 11.07 17.42
CA ILE A 71 7.53 10.11 18.49
C ILE A 71 8.25 10.49 19.79
N ILE A 72 9.55 10.78 19.72
CA ILE A 72 10.34 11.18 20.89
C ILE A 72 9.75 12.46 21.52
N LYS A 73 9.45 13.47 20.69
CA LYS A 73 8.84 14.72 21.17
C LYS A 73 7.49 14.49 21.85
N LEU A 74 6.64 13.63 21.29
CA LEU A 74 5.35 13.27 21.88
C LEU A 74 5.51 12.58 23.22
N ILE A 75 6.44 11.64 23.36
CA ILE A 75 6.73 10.95 24.63
C ILE A 75 7.26 11.95 25.69
N GLN A 76 8.19 12.83 25.30
CA GLN A 76 8.77 13.81 26.21
C GLN A 76 7.78 14.90 26.66
N SER A 77 6.80 15.25 25.83
CA SER A 77 5.77 16.25 26.16
C SER A 77 4.62 15.70 27.00
N ASP A 78 4.51 14.37 27.16
CA ASP A 78 3.46 13.74 27.96
C ASP A 78 3.90 13.63 29.44
N ALA A 79 3.32 14.46 30.28
CA ALA A 79 3.65 14.50 31.70
C ALA A 79 3.36 13.21 32.50
N GLY A 80 2.57 12.28 31.89
CA GLY A 80 2.26 10.99 32.51
C GLY A 80 3.27 9.88 32.15
N LEU A 81 4.23 10.15 31.27
CA LEU A 81 5.24 9.20 30.83
C LEU A 81 6.63 9.64 31.35
N ASN A 82 7.06 9.06 32.45
CA ASN A 82 8.44 9.25 32.93
C ASN A 82 9.33 8.11 32.46
N LEU A 83 9.57 8.03 31.13
CA LEU A 83 10.36 6.96 30.52
C LEU A 83 11.80 7.43 30.27
N PRO A 84 12.82 6.70 30.74
CA PRO A 84 14.18 6.92 30.31
C PRO A 84 14.29 6.53 28.83
N LEU A 85 14.41 7.49 27.95
CA LEU A 85 14.55 7.27 26.52
C LEU A 85 16.00 6.90 26.14
N THR A 86 16.52 5.82 26.73
CA THR A 86 17.78 5.24 26.27
C THR A 86 17.60 4.67 24.85
N PHE A 87 18.68 4.48 24.12
CA PHE A 87 18.62 3.99 22.72
C PHE A 87 17.92 2.63 22.63
N SER A 88 18.11 1.75 23.62
CA SER A 88 17.52 0.41 23.71
C SER A 88 16.03 0.38 24.10
N GLU A 89 15.50 1.50 24.63
CA GLU A 89 14.13 1.59 25.14
C GLU A 89 13.21 2.44 24.27
N ARG A 90 13.63 2.77 23.04
CA ARG A 90 12.83 3.53 22.08
C ARG A 90 12.13 2.59 21.10
N PRO A 91 11.03 3.03 20.47
CA PRO A 91 10.50 2.35 19.28
C PRO A 91 11.59 2.25 18.19
N PHE A 92 11.67 1.10 17.54
CA PHE A 92 12.59 0.90 16.43
C PHE A 92 11.98 1.53 15.18
N VAL A 93 12.50 2.69 14.77
CA VAL A 93 12.01 3.41 13.58
C VAL A 93 13.07 3.38 12.49
N SER A 94 12.75 2.79 11.34
CA SER A 94 13.71 2.58 10.25
C SER A 94 13.04 2.57 8.87
N THR A 95 13.86 2.35 7.83
CA THR A 95 13.39 1.94 6.50
C THR A 95 13.46 0.42 6.37
N PHE A 96 12.78 -0.16 5.36
CA PHE A 96 12.88 -1.60 5.06
C PHE A 96 14.34 -2.06 4.88
N HIS A 97 15.13 -1.29 4.15
CA HIS A 97 16.54 -1.62 3.92
C HIS A 97 17.38 -1.54 5.20
N ALA A 98 17.19 -0.50 6.03
CA ALA A 98 17.91 -0.39 7.30
C ALA A 98 17.53 -1.51 8.28
N LEU A 99 16.26 -1.95 8.27
CA LEU A 99 15.80 -3.12 9.00
C LEU A 99 16.43 -4.41 8.46
N GLY A 100 16.53 -4.55 7.13
CA GLY A 100 17.26 -5.64 6.48
C GLY A 100 18.73 -5.70 6.90
N VAL A 101 19.42 -4.56 6.87
CA VAL A 101 20.81 -4.45 7.37
C VAL A 101 20.92 -4.89 8.83
N HIS A 102 20.00 -4.46 9.68
CA HIS A 102 20.00 -4.81 11.10
C HIS A 102 19.91 -6.34 11.28
N ILE A 103 18.92 -6.98 10.64
CA ILE A 103 18.70 -8.43 10.75
C ILE A 103 19.87 -9.22 10.15
N VAL A 104 20.38 -8.82 8.98
CA VAL A 104 21.50 -9.50 8.33
C VAL A 104 22.79 -9.38 9.16
N ARG A 105 23.07 -8.22 9.76
CA ARG A 105 24.25 -8.03 10.63
C ARG A 105 24.19 -8.83 11.93
N GLU A 106 23.04 -8.84 12.59
CA GLU A 106 22.85 -9.63 13.81
C GLU A 106 22.99 -11.15 13.57
N ASN A 107 22.65 -11.61 12.37
CA ASN A 107 22.65 -13.03 12.02
C ASN A 107 23.71 -13.38 10.96
N SER A 108 24.72 -12.54 10.80
CA SER A 108 25.73 -12.64 9.75
C SER A 108 26.45 -13.98 9.75
N LEU A 109 26.78 -14.54 10.93
CA LEU A 109 27.41 -15.85 11.06
C LEU A 109 26.53 -16.97 10.49
N ALA A 110 25.25 -16.98 10.85
CA ALA A 110 24.30 -17.98 10.36
C ALA A 110 24.00 -17.85 8.86
N LEU A 111 24.16 -16.63 8.31
CA LEU A 111 24.04 -16.34 6.88
C LEU A 111 25.32 -16.63 6.08
N GLY A 112 26.44 -16.96 6.75
CA GLY A 112 27.75 -17.10 6.09
C GLY A 112 28.29 -15.80 5.49
N ILE A 113 27.88 -14.64 6.04
CA ILE A 113 28.25 -13.31 5.55
C ILE A 113 29.18 -12.64 6.57
N PRO A 114 30.22 -11.92 6.15
CA PRO A 114 31.07 -11.17 7.06
C PRO A 114 30.24 -10.21 7.93
N LYS A 115 30.51 -10.13 9.23
CA LYS A 115 29.80 -9.24 10.14
C LYS A 115 29.86 -7.76 9.71
N HIS A 116 30.98 -7.37 9.12
CA HIS A 116 31.26 -6.03 8.61
C HIS A 116 31.17 -5.96 7.09
N PHE A 117 30.18 -6.65 6.49
CA PHE A 117 29.96 -6.54 5.06
C PHE A 117 29.73 -5.08 4.65
N THR A 118 30.20 -4.74 3.46
CA THR A 118 29.93 -3.44 2.84
C THR A 118 28.66 -3.47 2.02
N ILE A 119 28.06 -2.31 1.83
CA ILE A 119 26.89 -2.16 0.96
C ILE A 119 27.38 -1.51 -0.33
N ALA A 120 27.34 -2.27 -1.43
CA ALA A 120 27.65 -1.74 -2.75
C ALA A 120 26.59 -0.69 -3.14
N ASP A 121 27.03 0.52 -3.38
CA ASP A 121 26.16 1.57 -3.92
C ASP A 121 25.82 1.33 -5.40
N GLU A 122 25.07 2.24 -6.03
CA GLU A 122 24.68 2.08 -7.44
C GLU A 122 25.89 2.06 -8.37
N GLY A 123 26.93 2.87 -8.07
CA GLY A 123 28.16 2.94 -8.85
C GLY A 123 28.97 1.65 -8.72
N ASP A 124 29.20 1.18 -7.50
CA ASP A 124 29.88 -0.07 -7.20
C ASP A 124 29.18 -1.27 -7.84
N ALA A 125 27.87 -1.36 -7.68
CA ALA A 125 27.06 -2.43 -8.27
C ALA A 125 27.12 -2.45 -9.81
N LEU A 126 27.13 -1.29 -10.46
CA LEU A 126 27.29 -1.20 -11.91
C LEU A 126 28.72 -1.56 -12.37
N ALA A 127 29.74 -1.20 -11.59
CA ALA A 127 31.12 -1.59 -11.87
C ALA A 127 31.28 -3.11 -11.78
N LEU A 128 30.80 -3.74 -10.71
CA LEU A 128 30.82 -5.20 -10.55
C LEU A 128 29.97 -5.92 -11.62
N MET A 129 28.84 -5.36 -12.01
CA MET A 129 28.04 -5.90 -13.12
C MET A 129 28.81 -5.87 -14.45
N LYS A 130 29.52 -4.78 -14.73
CA LYS A 130 30.36 -4.68 -15.93
C LYS A 130 31.52 -5.71 -15.88
N GLU A 131 32.14 -5.90 -14.72
CA GLU A 131 33.17 -6.91 -14.51
C GLU A 131 32.61 -8.32 -14.74
N ALA A 132 31.42 -8.64 -14.22
CA ALA A 132 30.73 -9.91 -14.45
C ALA A 132 30.50 -10.19 -15.94
N ILE A 133 30.07 -9.19 -16.69
CA ILE A 133 29.86 -9.31 -18.15
C ILE A 133 31.15 -9.60 -18.88
N VAL A 134 32.22 -8.86 -18.58
CA VAL A 134 33.55 -9.02 -19.20
C VAL A 134 34.17 -10.38 -18.86
N SER A 135 33.99 -10.85 -17.62
CA SER A 135 34.50 -12.15 -17.18
C SER A 135 33.91 -13.34 -17.95
N LEU A 136 32.75 -13.15 -18.56
CA LEU A 136 32.08 -14.13 -19.40
C LEU A 136 32.36 -13.92 -20.90
N SER A 137 33.33 -13.08 -21.26
CA SER A 137 33.67 -12.71 -22.65
C SER A 137 32.46 -12.10 -23.42
N LEU A 138 31.59 -11.40 -22.72
CA LEU A 138 30.45 -10.69 -23.29
C LEU A 138 30.79 -9.21 -23.48
N ASP A 139 30.23 -8.58 -24.53
CA ASP A 139 30.42 -7.15 -24.79
C ASP A 139 29.44 -6.30 -23.93
N PRO A 140 29.93 -5.43 -23.02
CA PRO A 140 29.11 -4.53 -22.24
C PRO A 140 28.31 -3.50 -23.06
N LYS A 141 28.66 -3.29 -24.32
CA LYS A 141 27.85 -2.45 -25.24
C LYS A 141 26.61 -3.18 -25.71
N GLN A 142 26.70 -4.48 -25.93
CA GLN A 142 25.57 -5.33 -26.29
C GLN A 142 24.71 -5.69 -25.07
N PHE A 143 25.36 -5.98 -23.95
CA PHE A 143 24.74 -6.34 -22.68
C PHE A 143 24.92 -5.22 -21.66
N GLU A 144 24.15 -4.15 -21.80
CA GLU A 144 24.26 -2.96 -20.97
C GLU A 144 24.14 -3.29 -19.48
N PRO A 145 25.17 -2.99 -18.62
CA PRO A 145 25.19 -3.33 -17.20
C PRO A 145 23.96 -2.85 -16.45
N LYS A 146 23.52 -1.61 -16.71
CA LYS A 146 22.34 -1.01 -16.07
C LYS A 146 21.05 -1.74 -16.42
N ARG A 147 20.90 -2.20 -17.66
CA ARG A 147 19.74 -2.98 -18.11
C ARG A 147 19.66 -4.33 -17.39
N LEU A 148 20.78 -5.06 -17.34
CA LEU A 148 20.86 -6.36 -16.66
C LEU A 148 20.62 -6.20 -15.16
N LYS A 149 21.27 -5.21 -14.52
CA LYS A 149 21.04 -4.90 -13.10
C LYS A 149 19.58 -4.62 -12.79
N ASN A 150 18.89 -3.84 -13.62
CA ASN A 150 17.47 -3.55 -13.43
C ASN A 150 16.57 -4.81 -13.51
N VAL A 151 16.92 -5.77 -14.38
CA VAL A 151 16.18 -7.04 -14.45
C VAL A 151 16.43 -7.88 -13.20
N ILE A 152 17.70 -7.97 -12.76
CA ILE A 152 18.09 -8.68 -11.54
C ILE A 152 17.41 -8.07 -10.31
N SER A 153 17.41 -6.74 -10.20
CA SER A 153 16.74 -6.02 -9.09
C SER A 153 15.25 -6.38 -8.99
N ARG A 154 14.54 -6.48 -10.13
CA ARG A 154 13.14 -6.93 -10.15
C ARG A 154 13.00 -8.37 -9.66
N GLN A 155 13.86 -9.27 -10.11
CA GLN A 155 13.83 -10.66 -9.67
C GLN A 155 14.10 -10.76 -8.15
N LYS A 156 15.08 -10.01 -7.62
CA LYS A 156 15.35 -9.93 -6.18
C LYS A 156 14.14 -9.36 -5.41
N ALA A 157 13.46 -8.36 -5.96
CA ALA A 157 12.22 -7.81 -5.38
C ALA A 157 11.08 -8.82 -5.35
N ASP A 158 11.05 -9.79 -6.25
CA ASP A 158 10.12 -10.92 -6.29
C ASP A 158 10.63 -12.16 -5.51
N LEU A 159 11.67 -11.99 -4.67
CA LEU A 159 12.29 -13.03 -3.84
C LEU A 159 12.90 -14.19 -4.65
N VAL A 160 13.39 -13.91 -5.84
CA VAL A 160 14.12 -14.87 -6.67
C VAL A 160 15.62 -14.67 -6.45
N THR A 161 16.36 -15.76 -6.18
CA THR A 161 17.83 -15.77 -6.14
C THR A 161 18.42 -16.12 -7.50
N ALA A 162 19.71 -15.88 -7.70
CA ALA A 162 20.40 -16.22 -8.94
C ALA A 162 20.30 -17.73 -9.26
N GLU A 163 20.43 -18.58 -8.24
CA GLU A 163 20.34 -20.04 -8.35
C GLU A 163 18.92 -20.47 -8.73
N ARG A 164 17.91 -19.90 -8.04
CA ARG A 164 16.50 -20.20 -8.34
C ARG A 164 16.11 -19.75 -9.74
N TYR A 165 16.60 -18.58 -10.17
CA TYR A 165 16.41 -18.10 -11.53
C TYR A 165 17.01 -19.07 -12.54
N ALA A 166 18.26 -19.53 -12.31
CA ALA A 166 18.95 -20.48 -13.18
C ALA A 166 18.20 -21.82 -13.36
N LEU A 167 17.52 -22.29 -12.33
CA LEU A 167 16.71 -23.53 -12.39
C LEU A 167 15.40 -23.37 -13.18
N GLY A 168 14.88 -22.16 -13.27
CA GLY A 168 13.60 -21.88 -13.92
C GLY A 168 13.68 -21.47 -15.39
N ILE A 169 14.89 -21.28 -15.94
CA ILE A 169 15.05 -20.82 -17.32
C ILE A 169 14.98 -21.96 -18.34
N GLY A 170 14.32 -21.68 -19.46
CA GLY A 170 14.29 -22.56 -20.62
C GLY A 170 15.50 -22.39 -21.56
N ASN A 171 15.30 -22.72 -22.84
CA ASN A 171 16.34 -22.63 -23.86
C ASN A 171 16.53 -21.24 -24.50
N GLU A 172 15.84 -20.23 -23.99
CA GLU A 172 15.89 -18.88 -24.53
C GLU A 172 17.26 -18.21 -24.28
N TYR A 173 17.78 -17.53 -25.31
CA TYR A 173 19.12 -16.96 -25.30
C TYR A 173 19.34 -15.91 -24.20
N PHE A 174 18.48 -14.92 -24.13
CA PHE A 174 18.64 -13.80 -23.17
C PHE A 174 18.55 -14.24 -21.69
N PRO A 175 17.56 -15.04 -21.26
CA PRO A 175 17.52 -15.58 -19.90
C PRO A 175 18.77 -16.37 -19.50
N ARG A 176 19.36 -17.13 -20.42
CA ARG A 176 20.62 -17.87 -20.16
C ARG A 176 21.78 -16.92 -19.91
N ILE A 177 21.95 -15.90 -20.74
CA ILE A 177 23.00 -14.88 -20.55
C ILE A 177 22.77 -14.14 -19.22
N LEU A 178 21.54 -13.71 -18.93
CA LEU A 178 21.22 -13.04 -17.68
C LEU A 178 21.54 -13.90 -16.47
N SER A 179 21.21 -15.19 -16.50
CA SER A 179 21.53 -16.15 -15.44
C SER A 179 23.02 -16.27 -15.20
N SER A 180 23.81 -16.45 -16.27
CA SER A 180 25.27 -16.55 -16.18
C SER A 180 25.90 -15.28 -15.61
N VAL A 181 25.45 -14.11 -16.09
CA VAL A 181 25.93 -12.81 -15.61
C VAL A 181 25.53 -12.60 -14.16
N TRP A 182 24.33 -12.96 -13.76
CA TRP A 182 23.85 -12.81 -12.38
C TRP A 182 24.67 -13.69 -11.42
N LEU A 183 24.90 -14.96 -11.75
CA LEU A 183 25.76 -15.84 -10.93
C LEU A 183 27.18 -15.32 -10.81
N ALA A 184 27.76 -14.76 -11.89
CA ALA A 184 29.08 -14.12 -11.85
C ALA A 184 29.09 -12.86 -10.96
N TYR A 185 28.04 -12.04 -11.05
CA TYR A 185 27.86 -10.84 -10.23
C TYR A 185 27.75 -11.18 -8.74
N GLU A 186 26.95 -12.19 -8.35
CA GLU A 186 26.86 -12.64 -6.95
C GLU A 186 28.21 -13.15 -6.41
N LYS A 187 28.98 -13.84 -7.24
CA LYS A 187 30.36 -14.27 -6.87
C LYS A 187 31.29 -13.08 -6.61
N LEU A 188 31.19 -12.03 -7.43
CA LEU A 188 31.97 -10.80 -7.24
C LEU A 188 31.57 -10.05 -5.98
N LEU A 189 30.27 -9.93 -5.71
CA LEU A 189 29.77 -9.36 -4.45
C LEU A 189 30.31 -10.14 -3.24
N ALA A 190 30.21 -11.46 -3.27
CA ALA A 190 30.71 -12.33 -2.19
C ALA A 190 32.22 -12.22 -2.01
N LYS A 191 32.99 -12.21 -3.11
CA LYS A 191 34.47 -12.03 -3.09
C LYS A 191 34.88 -10.72 -2.42
N ASN A 192 34.08 -9.64 -2.63
CA ASN A 192 34.34 -8.34 -2.04
C ASN A 192 33.74 -8.19 -0.63
N GLY A 193 33.14 -9.24 -0.07
CA GLY A 193 32.44 -9.17 1.22
C GLY A 193 31.34 -8.12 1.22
N SER A 194 30.64 -7.94 0.10
CA SER A 194 29.62 -6.90 -0.09
C SER A 194 28.25 -7.49 -0.44
N LEU A 195 27.21 -6.74 -0.16
CA LEU A 195 25.83 -6.98 -0.59
C LEU A 195 25.36 -5.77 -1.39
N ASP A 196 24.55 -5.98 -2.42
CA ASP A 196 23.88 -4.86 -3.06
C ASP A 196 22.63 -4.45 -2.27
N PHE A 197 21.99 -3.37 -2.71
CA PHE A 197 20.86 -2.80 -1.99
C PHE A 197 19.65 -3.74 -1.95
N ASP A 198 19.43 -4.51 -3.02
CA ASP A 198 18.31 -5.46 -3.12
C ASP A 198 18.54 -6.69 -2.22
N ASP A 199 19.79 -7.11 -2.02
CA ASP A 199 20.18 -8.22 -1.14
C ASP A 199 19.80 -7.97 0.32
N LEU A 200 19.80 -6.72 0.76
CA LEU A 200 19.52 -6.38 2.15
C LEU A 200 18.12 -6.86 2.59
N ILE A 201 17.14 -6.77 1.70
CA ILE A 201 15.79 -7.25 1.98
C ILE A 201 15.65 -8.73 1.61
N LEU A 202 16.14 -9.12 0.42
CA LEU A 202 16.06 -10.50 -0.06
C LEU A 202 16.63 -11.50 0.97
N ARG A 203 17.86 -11.26 1.43
CA ARG A 203 18.53 -12.17 2.37
C ARG A 203 17.87 -12.17 3.75
N ALA A 204 17.41 -11.02 4.25
CA ALA A 204 16.67 -10.96 5.50
C ALA A 204 15.36 -11.75 5.42
N VAL A 205 14.60 -11.61 4.34
CA VAL A 205 13.33 -12.33 4.14
C VAL A 205 13.55 -13.83 4.04
N LEU A 206 14.45 -14.27 3.15
CA LEU A 206 14.75 -15.70 2.99
C LEU A 206 15.27 -16.34 4.28
N PHE A 207 16.14 -15.61 5.01
CA PHE A 207 16.63 -16.08 6.28
C PHE A 207 15.52 -16.29 7.32
N LEU A 208 14.62 -15.32 7.45
CA LEU A 208 13.47 -15.43 8.36
C LEU A 208 12.47 -16.50 7.93
N GLU A 209 12.34 -16.79 6.64
CA GLU A 209 11.51 -17.89 6.15
C GLU A 209 12.01 -19.26 6.60
N HIS A 210 13.32 -19.46 6.57
CA HIS A 210 13.95 -20.76 6.85
C HIS A 210 14.42 -20.92 8.31
N ASN A 211 14.39 -19.86 9.13
CA ASN A 211 14.81 -19.88 10.53
C ASN A 211 13.66 -19.47 11.46
N GLU A 212 12.89 -20.45 11.90
CA GLU A 212 11.73 -20.25 12.77
C GLU A 212 12.11 -19.63 14.11
N GLU A 213 13.18 -20.09 14.74
CA GLU A 213 13.66 -19.57 16.02
C GLU A 213 13.98 -18.09 15.95
N VAL A 214 14.76 -17.67 14.93
CA VAL A 214 15.09 -16.26 14.73
C VAL A 214 13.87 -15.45 14.38
N ARG A 215 12.98 -15.97 13.54
CA ARG A 215 11.71 -15.31 13.19
C ARG A 215 10.86 -15.08 14.45
N THR A 216 10.71 -16.11 15.30
CA THR A 216 9.95 -16.03 16.56
C THR A 216 10.57 -15.03 17.52
N ARG A 217 11.91 -14.95 17.61
CA ARG A 217 12.61 -13.95 18.40
C ARG A 217 12.23 -12.52 17.98
N TYR A 218 12.22 -12.22 16.68
CA TYR A 218 11.83 -10.88 16.20
C TYR A 218 10.33 -10.62 16.34
N GLN A 219 9.46 -11.62 16.18
CA GLN A 219 8.03 -11.51 16.44
C GLN A 219 7.73 -11.22 17.93
N ASN A 220 8.52 -11.75 18.83
CA ASN A 220 8.42 -11.49 20.27
C ASN A 220 9.01 -10.12 20.65
N LEU A 221 10.05 -9.69 19.96
CA LEU A 221 10.63 -8.37 20.14
C LEU A 221 9.68 -7.29 19.61
N TRP A 222 9.21 -7.38 18.36
CA TRP A 222 8.35 -6.39 17.74
C TRP A 222 6.90 -6.87 17.70
N GLN A 223 6.19 -6.58 18.77
CA GLN A 223 4.80 -7.03 18.95
C GLN A 223 3.79 -6.15 18.20
N TYR A 224 4.17 -4.91 17.89
CA TYR A 224 3.35 -3.93 17.17
C TYR A 224 4.15 -3.33 16.02
N ILE A 225 3.65 -3.51 14.81
CA ILE A 225 4.31 -3.07 13.58
C ILE A 225 3.49 -1.96 12.93
N HIS A 226 4.16 -0.89 12.52
CA HIS A 226 3.56 0.24 11.81
C HIS A 226 4.30 0.47 10.51
N ILE A 227 3.59 0.58 9.39
CA ILE A 227 4.19 0.83 8.08
C ILE A 227 3.51 2.01 7.43
N ASP A 228 4.27 3.06 7.15
CA ASP A 228 3.81 4.24 6.41
C ASP A 228 4.07 4.08 4.91
N GLU A 229 3.26 4.76 4.07
CA GLU A 229 3.31 4.71 2.60
C GLU A 229 3.23 3.28 2.02
N TYR A 230 2.36 2.44 2.59
CA TYR A 230 2.25 1.02 2.28
C TYR A 230 1.94 0.72 0.80
N GLN A 231 1.32 1.66 0.08
CA GLN A 231 1.07 1.55 -1.36
C GLN A 231 2.35 1.43 -2.21
N ASP A 232 3.51 1.80 -1.65
CA ASP A 232 4.80 1.73 -2.33
C ASP A 232 5.57 0.43 -2.07
N THR A 233 4.97 -0.51 -1.31
CA THR A 233 5.59 -1.80 -0.99
C THR A 233 5.64 -2.72 -2.21
N ASN A 234 6.79 -3.39 -2.40
CA ASN A 234 6.96 -4.49 -3.33
C ASN A 234 6.71 -5.86 -2.65
N VAL A 235 6.83 -6.96 -3.42
CA VAL A 235 6.59 -8.32 -2.93
C VAL A 235 7.51 -8.70 -1.78
N SER A 236 8.81 -8.40 -1.85
CA SER A 236 9.76 -8.72 -0.79
C SER A 236 9.48 -7.96 0.50
N GLN A 237 9.13 -6.68 0.43
CA GLN A 237 8.75 -5.84 1.57
C GLN A 237 7.43 -6.29 2.20
N TYR A 238 6.44 -6.66 1.37
CA TYR A 238 5.20 -7.27 1.84
C TYR A 238 5.47 -8.57 2.61
N ARG A 239 6.29 -9.46 2.02
CA ARG A 239 6.65 -10.74 2.64
C ARG A 239 7.40 -10.54 3.95
N PHE A 240 8.33 -9.59 3.98
CA PHE A 240 9.06 -9.20 5.18
C PHE A 240 8.13 -8.77 6.31
N SER A 241 7.18 -7.88 6.00
CA SER A 241 6.17 -7.39 6.94
C SER A 241 5.30 -8.53 7.48
N LYS A 242 4.87 -9.45 6.61
CA LYS A 242 4.06 -10.61 6.96
C LYS A 242 4.80 -11.57 7.90
N LEU A 243 6.08 -11.83 7.64
CA LEU A 243 6.90 -12.70 8.48
C LEU A 243 7.08 -12.12 9.89
N LEU A 244 7.30 -10.82 10.00
CA LEU A 244 7.45 -10.14 11.29
C LEU A 244 6.15 -10.04 12.07
N ALA A 245 5.02 -9.80 11.39
CA ALA A 245 3.70 -9.70 12.04
C ALA A 245 3.25 -11.04 12.66
N GLY A 246 3.63 -12.16 12.07
CA GLY A 246 3.33 -13.49 12.58
C GLY A 246 1.84 -13.72 12.85
N GLU A 247 1.54 -14.57 13.81
CA GLU A 247 0.17 -14.90 14.19
C GLU A 247 -0.54 -13.80 14.99
N ARG A 248 0.22 -12.92 15.66
CA ARG A 248 -0.38 -11.79 16.39
C ARG A 248 -1.08 -10.80 15.49
N LYS A 249 -0.60 -10.64 14.25
CA LYS A 249 -1.16 -9.74 13.24
C LYS A 249 -1.36 -8.29 13.71
N ASN A 250 -0.65 -7.85 14.75
CA ASN A 250 -0.69 -6.46 15.24
C ASN A 250 0.10 -5.56 14.29
N ILE A 251 -0.41 -5.41 13.10
CA ILE A 251 0.18 -4.61 12.02
C ILE A 251 -0.77 -3.48 11.61
N CYS A 252 -0.26 -2.26 11.68
CA CYS A 252 -0.94 -1.06 11.20
C CYS A 252 -0.25 -0.60 9.93
N VAL A 253 -0.93 -0.65 8.80
CA VAL A 253 -0.43 -0.15 7.53
C VAL A 253 -1.19 1.10 7.11
N VAL A 254 -0.45 2.09 6.64
CA VAL A 254 -1.01 3.37 6.21
C VAL A 254 -0.61 3.61 4.77
N GLY A 255 -1.60 3.83 3.93
CA GLY A 255 -1.40 4.03 2.51
C GLY A 255 -2.28 5.10 1.92
N ASP A 256 -1.84 5.58 0.76
CA ASP A 256 -2.57 6.53 -0.06
C ASP A 256 -2.98 5.82 -1.36
N MET A 257 -4.27 5.62 -1.56
CA MET A 257 -4.78 4.96 -2.76
C MET A 257 -4.84 5.90 -3.98
N ASP A 258 -4.65 7.21 -3.76
CA ASP A 258 -4.81 8.23 -4.81
C ASP A 258 -3.57 8.39 -5.71
N GLN A 259 -2.63 7.44 -5.69
CA GLN A 259 -1.32 7.63 -6.32
C GLN A 259 -1.13 6.69 -7.51
N CYS A 260 -0.83 7.24 -8.62
CA CYS A 260 -0.09 6.87 -9.83
C CYS A 260 -0.85 7.15 -11.11
N LEU A 261 -0.40 8.22 -11.75
CA LEU A 261 -0.80 8.60 -13.11
C LEU A 261 0.42 8.52 -14.04
N PRO A 262 0.25 8.07 -15.28
CA PRO A 262 1.32 8.14 -16.30
C PRO A 262 1.83 9.56 -16.48
N GLY A 263 3.13 9.72 -16.74
CA GLY A 263 3.77 11.03 -16.88
C GLY A 263 3.18 11.91 -17.99
N ALA A 264 2.51 11.33 -18.98
CA ALA A 264 1.80 12.03 -20.05
C ALA A 264 0.41 12.56 -19.65
N THR A 265 -0.12 12.16 -18.46
CA THR A 265 -1.44 12.58 -18.00
C THR A 265 -1.50 14.10 -17.86
N GLN A 266 -2.52 14.71 -18.47
CA GLN A 266 -2.72 16.15 -18.47
C GLN A 266 -3.34 16.60 -17.15
N ILE A 267 -2.68 17.55 -16.50
CA ILE A 267 -3.15 18.17 -15.24
C ILE A 267 -3.58 19.60 -15.54
N ALA A 268 -4.74 19.98 -15.02
CA ALA A 268 -5.27 21.33 -15.16
C ALA A 268 -4.47 22.32 -14.30
N THR A 269 -3.97 23.38 -14.93
CA THR A 269 -3.29 24.50 -14.28
C THR A 269 -4.00 25.80 -14.63
N PRO A 270 -3.75 26.90 -13.94
CA PRO A 270 -4.28 28.21 -14.32
C PRO A 270 -3.90 28.63 -15.73
N ALA A 271 -2.74 28.16 -16.23
CA ALA A 271 -2.22 28.47 -17.58
C ALA A 271 -2.64 27.45 -18.66
N GLY A 272 -3.53 26.49 -18.34
CA GLY A 272 -3.96 25.41 -19.22
C GLY A 272 -3.49 24.03 -18.80
N LEU A 273 -3.56 23.06 -19.71
CA LEU A 273 -3.18 21.67 -19.43
C LEU A 273 -1.67 21.47 -19.53
N LYS A 274 -1.08 20.79 -18.54
CA LYS A 274 0.35 20.46 -18.50
C LYS A 274 0.54 18.99 -18.15
N PRO A 275 1.43 18.21 -18.81
CA PRO A 275 1.71 16.83 -18.45
C PRO A 275 2.23 16.71 -17.02
N ILE A 276 1.69 15.76 -16.23
CA ILE A 276 2.10 15.55 -14.83
C ILE A 276 3.60 15.26 -14.71
N GLY A 277 4.19 14.56 -15.68
CA GLY A 277 5.62 14.25 -15.70
C GLY A 277 6.53 15.48 -15.85
N LYS A 278 5.98 16.63 -16.30
CA LYS A 278 6.70 17.91 -16.44
C LYS A 278 6.46 18.87 -15.27
N MET A 279 5.65 18.48 -14.30
CA MET A 279 5.33 19.29 -13.13
C MET A 279 6.51 19.38 -12.17
N ARG A 280 6.64 20.51 -11.47
CA ARG A 280 7.67 20.78 -10.47
C ARG A 280 7.04 21.27 -9.17
N LYS A 281 7.77 21.14 -8.06
CA LYS A 281 7.39 21.78 -6.80
C LYS A 281 7.19 23.28 -7.00
N GLY A 282 6.08 23.83 -6.51
CA GLY A 282 5.69 25.22 -6.65
C GLY A 282 4.79 25.52 -7.86
N ASP A 283 4.70 24.62 -8.86
CA ASP A 283 3.72 24.78 -9.95
C ASP A 283 2.30 24.84 -9.38
N MET A 284 1.46 25.73 -9.89
CA MET A 284 0.07 25.88 -9.47
C MET A 284 -0.83 24.92 -10.23
N VAL A 285 -1.69 24.19 -9.52
CA VAL A 285 -2.63 23.20 -10.10
C VAL A 285 -4.05 23.46 -9.61
N GLN A 286 -5.02 23.09 -10.42
CA GLN A 286 -6.42 23.02 -9.97
C GLN A 286 -6.62 21.77 -9.13
N SER A 287 -7.11 21.94 -7.93
CA SER A 287 -7.37 20.88 -6.95
C SER A 287 -8.81 20.94 -6.46
N ALA A 288 -9.33 19.81 -5.98
CA ALA A 288 -10.66 19.75 -5.41
C ALA A 288 -10.69 20.44 -4.03
N ALA A 289 -11.59 21.37 -3.85
CA ALA A 289 -11.83 22.07 -2.58
C ALA A 289 -13.01 21.47 -1.76
N GLY A 290 -13.59 20.35 -2.21
CA GLY A 290 -14.78 19.73 -1.66
C GLY A 290 -16.07 20.28 -2.28
N HIS A 291 -17.18 19.57 -2.10
CA HIS A 291 -18.53 19.93 -2.61
C HIS A 291 -18.58 20.31 -4.08
N GLY A 292 -17.67 19.79 -4.92
CA GLY A 292 -17.59 20.12 -6.37
C GLY A 292 -16.89 21.43 -6.70
N ALA A 293 -16.37 22.17 -5.71
CA ALA A 293 -15.57 23.37 -5.94
C ALA A 293 -14.12 23.02 -6.29
N LEU A 294 -13.50 23.88 -7.11
CA LEU A 294 -12.09 23.81 -7.45
C LEU A 294 -11.33 24.98 -6.81
N CYS A 295 -10.12 24.72 -6.35
CA CYS A 295 -9.19 25.74 -5.88
C CYS A 295 -7.85 25.60 -6.60
N VAL A 296 -7.04 26.65 -6.57
CA VAL A 296 -5.68 26.63 -7.11
C VAL A 296 -4.71 26.44 -5.94
N GLN A 297 -3.87 25.41 -6.02
CA GLN A 297 -2.93 25.06 -4.97
C GLN A 297 -1.53 24.84 -5.53
N PRO A 298 -0.46 25.22 -4.81
CA PRO A 298 0.90 24.91 -5.20
C PRO A 298 1.23 23.43 -4.97
N ILE A 299 1.94 22.82 -5.90
CA ILE A 299 2.49 21.48 -5.74
C ILE A 299 3.52 21.49 -4.60
N GLN A 300 3.24 20.78 -3.54
CA GLN A 300 4.13 20.68 -2.37
C GLN A 300 5.31 19.73 -2.62
N LYS A 301 5.07 18.63 -3.34
CA LYS A 301 6.06 17.59 -3.61
C LYS A 301 5.72 16.86 -4.90
N VAL A 302 6.75 16.47 -5.64
CA VAL A 302 6.63 15.66 -6.86
C VAL A 302 7.29 14.32 -6.58
N HIS A 303 6.56 13.25 -6.84
CA HIS A 303 7.07 11.88 -6.80
C HIS A 303 7.09 11.34 -8.22
N LYS A 304 8.21 10.72 -8.61
CA LYS A 304 8.33 10.00 -9.88
C LYS A 304 8.84 8.61 -9.56
N ARG A 305 8.19 7.60 -10.13
CA ARG A 305 8.63 6.21 -10.02
C ARG A 305 8.42 5.48 -11.34
N PHE A 306 9.17 4.44 -11.54
CA PHE A 306 8.93 3.51 -12.63
C PHE A 306 7.81 2.54 -12.21
N TYR A 307 6.81 2.38 -13.07
CA TYR A 307 5.73 1.43 -12.89
C TYR A 307 5.76 0.39 -14.02
N ASN A 308 5.76 -0.89 -13.66
CA ASN A 308 5.73 -2.02 -14.59
C ASN A 308 4.54 -2.91 -14.23
N GLY A 309 3.36 -2.59 -14.76
CA GLY A 309 2.11 -3.31 -14.55
C GLY A 309 1.03 -2.76 -15.47
N ASP A 310 -0.15 -3.35 -15.40
CA ASP A 310 -1.28 -2.98 -16.22
C ASP A 310 -1.81 -1.59 -15.86
N LEU A 311 -2.19 -0.83 -16.88
CA LEU A 311 -2.88 0.44 -16.75
C LEU A 311 -4.33 0.30 -17.16
N ILE A 312 -5.24 0.83 -16.36
CA ILE A 312 -6.65 0.97 -16.72
C ILE A 312 -6.80 2.24 -17.54
N SER A 313 -7.29 2.10 -18.76
CA SER A 313 -7.62 3.26 -19.64
C SER A 313 -9.12 3.49 -19.64
N ILE A 314 -9.53 4.67 -19.15
CA ILE A 314 -10.91 5.14 -19.15
C ILE A 314 -11.09 6.10 -20.32
N ARG A 315 -12.08 5.85 -21.17
CA ARG A 315 -12.48 6.77 -22.25
C ARG A 315 -13.90 7.25 -22.00
N THR A 316 -14.08 8.55 -21.91
CA THR A 316 -15.41 9.16 -21.77
C THR A 316 -16.10 9.27 -23.14
N LYS A 317 -17.44 9.37 -23.14
CA LYS A 317 -18.20 9.63 -24.37
C LYS A 317 -17.83 10.93 -25.08
N LYS A 318 -17.32 11.91 -24.33
CA LYS A 318 -16.84 13.21 -24.87
C LYS A 318 -15.39 13.14 -25.41
N GLY A 319 -14.78 11.95 -25.48
CA GLY A 319 -13.46 11.72 -26.03
C GLY A 319 -12.29 11.89 -25.06
N ALA A 320 -12.51 12.35 -23.84
CA ALA A 320 -11.45 12.43 -22.83
C ALA A 320 -10.93 11.03 -22.49
N ARG A 321 -9.61 10.90 -22.39
CA ARG A 321 -8.93 9.64 -22.02
C ARG A 321 -8.13 9.86 -20.74
N LEU A 322 -8.23 8.91 -19.82
CA LEU A 322 -7.44 8.86 -18.60
C LEU A 322 -6.86 7.47 -18.45
N SER A 323 -5.56 7.34 -18.33
CA SER A 323 -4.88 6.10 -17.98
C SER A 323 -4.36 6.22 -16.55
N LEU A 324 -4.52 5.15 -15.75
CA LEU A 324 -4.18 5.15 -14.34
C LEU A 324 -3.87 3.72 -13.86
N THR A 325 -3.21 3.61 -12.74
CA THR A 325 -2.99 2.30 -12.11
C THR A 325 -4.31 1.71 -11.58
N PRO A 326 -4.44 0.37 -11.44
CA PRO A 326 -5.69 -0.27 -11.01
C PRO A 326 -6.26 0.21 -9.68
N GLY A 327 -5.40 0.66 -8.75
CA GLY A 327 -5.81 1.17 -7.43
C GLY A 327 -6.12 2.67 -7.38
N HIS A 328 -5.99 3.39 -8.51
CA HIS A 328 -6.20 4.85 -8.52
C HIS A 328 -7.67 5.23 -8.39
N MET A 329 -7.99 6.04 -7.40
CA MET A 329 -9.36 6.56 -7.21
C MET A 329 -9.59 7.79 -8.08
N VAL A 330 -10.72 7.82 -8.78
CA VAL A 330 -11.14 8.95 -9.60
C VAL A 330 -12.50 9.47 -9.14
N PHE A 331 -12.64 10.77 -9.12
CA PHE A 331 -13.95 11.40 -8.98
C PHE A 331 -14.63 11.42 -10.35
N ALA A 332 -15.78 10.78 -10.46
CA ALA A 332 -16.57 10.77 -11.68
C ALA A 332 -18.04 11.08 -11.39
N ASP A 333 -18.64 11.91 -12.24
CA ASP A 333 -20.08 12.00 -12.31
C ASP A 333 -20.57 10.95 -13.30
N LEU A 334 -21.29 9.95 -12.77
CA LEU A 334 -21.91 8.91 -13.58
C LEU A 334 -23.14 9.46 -14.27
N ALA A 335 -22.97 9.94 -15.50
CA ALA A 335 -24.09 10.17 -16.38
C ALA A 335 -24.80 8.83 -16.62
N ALA A 336 -25.99 8.68 -16.00
CA ALA A 336 -26.73 7.44 -16.05
C ALA A 336 -27.05 7.03 -17.50
N THR A 337 -26.51 5.91 -17.95
CA THR A 337 -26.77 5.33 -19.28
C THR A 337 -28.02 4.45 -19.16
N ARG A 338 -29.04 4.68 -20.02
CA ARG A 338 -30.24 3.84 -20.07
C ARG A 338 -29.87 2.37 -20.37
N GLY A 339 -30.58 1.44 -19.76
CA GLY A 339 -30.53 0.02 -20.12
C GLY A 339 -29.38 -0.79 -19.52
N VAL A 340 -28.60 -0.22 -18.58
CA VAL A 340 -27.59 -0.99 -17.85
C VAL A 340 -27.95 -1.17 -16.39
N TYR A 341 -27.38 -2.21 -15.78
CA TYR A 341 -27.55 -2.57 -14.36
C TYR A 341 -26.20 -2.58 -13.68
N TYR A 342 -26.17 -2.08 -12.45
CA TYR A 342 -25.00 -2.09 -11.60
C TYR A 342 -25.13 -3.15 -10.52
N THR A 343 -24.16 -4.05 -10.41
CA THR A 343 -23.91 -4.83 -9.21
C THR A 343 -22.98 -4.00 -8.34
N TYR A 344 -23.37 -3.74 -7.10
CA TYR A 344 -22.66 -2.85 -6.19
C TYR A 344 -22.41 -3.49 -4.84
N LEU A 345 -21.32 -3.09 -4.19
CA LEU A 345 -21.07 -3.27 -2.77
C LEU A 345 -21.47 -1.98 -2.05
N MET A 346 -22.22 -2.11 -0.98
CA MET A 346 -22.65 -1.02 -0.14
C MET A 346 -22.17 -1.28 1.29
N TYR A 347 -21.71 -0.24 1.95
CA TYR A 347 -21.23 -0.30 3.33
C TYR A 347 -21.98 0.68 4.20
N ARG A 348 -22.30 0.25 5.38
CA ARG A 348 -22.88 1.04 6.43
C ARG A 348 -22.18 0.70 7.75
N ARG A 349 -21.78 1.75 8.49
CA ARG A 349 -20.92 1.59 9.68
C ARG A 349 -21.53 0.68 10.74
N ASP A 350 -22.83 0.77 10.96
CA ASP A 350 -23.57 0.01 11.97
C ASP A 350 -23.98 -1.41 11.54
N LYS A 351 -23.86 -1.75 10.25
CA LYS A 351 -24.35 -3.02 9.68
C LYS A 351 -23.32 -3.75 8.78
N GLY A 352 -22.16 -3.15 8.50
CA GLY A 352 -21.14 -3.77 7.64
C GLY A 352 -21.43 -3.64 6.15
N CYS A 353 -21.15 -4.70 5.38
CA CYS A 353 -21.24 -4.72 3.93
C CYS A 353 -22.43 -5.52 3.41
N ARG A 354 -23.02 -5.07 2.29
CA ARG A 354 -23.96 -5.87 1.50
C ARG A 354 -23.71 -5.73 0.01
N ILE A 355 -24.14 -6.71 -0.76
CA ILE A 355 -24.13 -6.66 -2.22
C ILE A 355 -25.58 -6.45 -2.71
N GLY A 356 -25.73 -5.73 -3.82
CA GLY A 356 -27.02 -5.51 -4.43
C GLY A 356 -26.96 -5.16 -5.90
N VAL A 357 -28.10 -5.19 -6.55
CA VAL A 357 -28.29 -4.81 -7.95
C VAL A 357 -29.23 -3.63 -8.07
N VAL A 358 -28.88 -2.69 -8.95
CA VAL A 358 -29.76 -1.56 -9.26
C VAL A 358 -29.69 -1.22 -10.75
N GLN A 359 -30.79 -0.80 -11.31
CA GLN A 359 -30.83 -0.22 -12.65
C GLN A 359 -30.22 1.18 -12.64
N SER A 360 -29.45 1.50 -13.67
CA SER A 360 -28.71 2.78 -13.77
C SER A 360 -29.61 4.02 -13.70
N ILE A 361 -30.79 3.95 -14.33
CA ILE A 361 -31.83 5.01 -14.26
C ILE A 361 -33.10 4.39 -13.71
N ARG A 362 -33.63 5.01 -12.66
CA ARG A 362 -34.96 4.72 -12.12
C ARG A 362 -35.94 5.84 -12.53
N SER A 363 -37.13 5.45 -12.98
CA SER A 363 -38.22 6.39 -13.21
C SER A 363 -39.20 6.27 -12.04
N PHE A 364 -39.39 7.34 -11.28
CA PHE A 364 -40.36 7.37 -10.17
C PHE A 364 -41.74 7.87 -10.61
N ASN A 365 -41.80 8.72 -11.63
CA ASN A 365 -43.00 9.19 -12.32
C ASN A 365 -42.62 9.53 -13.77
N LYS A 366 -43.62 9.71 -14.66
CA LYS A 366 -43.39 9.96 -16.10
C LYS A 366 -42.34 11.06 -16.39
N ASN A 367 -42.09 12.00 -15.45
CA ASN A 367 -41.21 13.16 -15.61
C ASN A 367 -39.95 13.19 -14.74
N LYS A 368 -39.74 12.27 -13.78
CA LYS A 368 -38.57 12.32 -12.90
C LYS A 368 -37.70 11.07 -13.05
N LYS A 369 -36.53 11.26 -13.64
CA LYS A 369 -35.51 10.20 -13.78
C LYS A 369 -34.38 10.46 -12.82
N GLU A 370 -34.04 9.47 -12.01
CA GLU A 370 -32.96 9.56 -11.03
C GLU A 370 -31.90 8.48 -11.26
N ASN A 371 -30.68 8.78 -10.86
CA ASN A 371 -29.59 7.79 -10.84
C ASN A 371 -29.90 6.71 -9.79
N GLY A 372 -30.01 5.47 -10.24
CA GLY A 372 -30.43 4.36 -9.39
C GLY A 372 -29.50 4.08 -8.20
N LEU A 373 -28.17 4.24 -8.38
CA LEU A 373 -27.21 4.09 -7.27
C LEU A 373 -27.41 5.16 -6.19
N ARG A 374 -27.54 6.43 -6.60
CA ARG A 374 -27.77 7.54 -5.67
C ARG A 374 -29.07 7.34 -4.89
N THR A 375 -30.15 6.96 -5.61
CA THR A 375 -31.44 6.67 -4.98
C THR A 375 -31.32 5.52 -3.97
N ARG A 376 -30.59 4.46 -4.33
CA ARG A 376 -30.42 3.29 -3.46
C ARG A 376 -29.55 3.63 -2.24
N SER A 377 -28.45 4.34 -2.42
CA SER A 377 -27.60 4.80 -1.33
C SER A 377 -28.38 5.65 -0.31
N ASN A 378 -29.17 6.60 -0.79
CA ASN A 378 -29.99 7.44 0.07
C ASN A 378 -31.10 6.65 0.81
N GLN A 379 -31.75 5.69 0.12
CA GLN A 379 -32.81 4.87 0.71
C GLN A 379 -32.29 3.92 1.81
N GLU A 380 -31.04 3.51 1.75
CA GLU A 380 -30.45 2.58 2.70
C GLU A 380 -29.50 3.27 3.70
N HIS A 381 -29.39 4.59 3.63
CA HIS A 381 -28.51 5.40 4.48
C HIS A 381 -27.07 4.88 4.46
N ALA A 382 -26.57 4.52 3.25
CA ALA A 382 -25.25 3.97 3.09
C ALA A 382 -24.15 5.00 3.26
N ASP A 383 -23.10 4.67 4.01
CA ASP A 383 -21.92 5.52 4.15
C ASP A 383 -21.07 5.49 2.89
N ARG A 384 -21.00 4.34 2.22
CA ARG A 384 -20.21 4.13 0.98
C ARG A 384 -20.90 3.16 0.04
N ILE A 385 -20.65 3.36 -1.27
CA ILE A 385 -21.12 2.44 -2.31
C ILE A 385 -20.07 2.32 -3.43
N TRP A 386 -19.81 1.09 -3.88
CA TRP A 386 -18.87 0.80 -4.97
C TRP A 386 -19.58 0.00 -6.06
N ILE A 387 -19.31 0.33 -7.33
CA ILE A 387 -19.76 -0.46 -8.46
C ILE A 387 -18.77 -1.59 -8.68
N LEU A 388 -19.21 -2.83 -8.52
CA LEU A 388 -18.41 -4.04 -8.74
C LEU A 388 -18.46 -4.47 -10.21
N LYS A 389 -19.66 -4.41 -10.83
CA LYS A 389 -19.87 -4.78 -12.25
C LYS A 389 -20.96 -3.94 -12.90
N VAL A 390 -20.80 -3.71 -14.20
CA VAL A 390 -21.81 -3.12 -15.08
C VAL A 390 -22.28 -4.19 -16.04
N SER A 391 -23.59 -4.42 -16.10
CA SER A 391 -24.20 -5.49 -16.90
C SER A 391 -25.29 -4.95 -17.82
N PRO A 392 -25.41 -5.49 -19.05
CA PRO A 392 -26.45 -5.05 -19.99
C PRO A 392 -27.85 -5.55 -19.64
N THR A 393 -27.95 -6.59 -18.80
CA THR A 393 -29.24 -7.16 -18.40
C THR A 393 -29.30 -7.34 -16.88
N ARG A 394 -30.54 -7.35 -16.36
CA ARG A 394 -30.79 -7.60 -14.94
C ARG A 394 -30.30 -8.99 -14.51
N ALA A 395 -30.57 -10.01 -15.31
CA ALA A 395 -30.15 -11.39 -15.04
C ALA A 395 -28.62 -11.50 -14.88
N LYS A 396 -27.86 -10.85 -15.78
CA LYS A 396 -26.38 -10.84 -15.71
C LYS A 396 -25.88 -10.09 -14.45
N ALA A 397 -26.56 -9.02 -14.05
CA ALA A 397 -26.20 -8.29 -12.81
C ALA A 397 -26.53 -9.13 -11.57
N GLN A 398 -27.66 -9.84 -11.55
CA GLN A 398 -28.03 -10.76 -10.45
C GLN A 398 -27.09 -11.96 -10.36
N TYR A 399 -26.62 -12.49 -11.50
CA TYR A 399 -25.55 -13.51 -11.50
C TYR A 399 -24.32 -13.01 -10.74
N TRP A 400 -23.84 -11.80 -11.03
CA TRP A 400 -22.69 -11.24 -10.32
C TRP A 400 -22.97 -10.91 -8.85
N GLU A 401 -24.20 -10.50 -8.52
CA GLU A 401 -24.64 -10.30 -7.13
C GLU A 401 -24.46 -11.59 -6.33
N GLN A 402 -24.99 -12.70 -6.83
CA GLN A 402 -24.87 -13.99 -6.17
C GLN A 402 -23.43 -14.48 -6.13
N TRP A 403 -22.68 -14.32 -7.25
CA TRP A 403 -21.28 -14.71 -7.31
C TRP A 403 -20.44 -14.00 -6.23
N PHE A 404 -20.57 -12.69 -6.09
CA PHE A 404 -19.85 -11.92 -5.06
C PHE A 404 -20.34 -12.30 -3.66
N ALA A 405 -21.64 -12.49 -3.46
CA ALA A 405 -22.20 -12.88 -2.18
C ALA A 405 -21.63 -14.21 -1.69
N PHE A 406 -21.64 -15.24 -2.54
CA PHE A 406 -21.07 -16.55 -2.19
C PHE A 406 -19.56 -16.53 -2.04
N THR A 407 -18.84 -15.85 -2.93
CA THR A 407 -17.37 -15.83 -2.91
C THR A 407 -16.81 -15.17 -1.65
N TYR A 408 -17.47 -14.14 -1.15
CA TYR A 408 -16.96 -13.32 -0.06
C TYR A 408 -17.79 -13.40 1.24
N GLY A 409 -18.84 -14.20 1.26
CA GLY A 409 -19.72 -14.34 2.43
C GLY A 409 -20.48 -13.04 2.77
N ILE A 410 -20.78 -12.20 1.76
CA ILE A 410 -21.41 -10.89 1.98
C ILE A 410 -22.92 -11.00 1.73
N PRO A 411 -23.80 -10.58 2.68
CA PRO A 411 -25.24 -10.69 2.50
C PRO A 411 -25.77 -9.79 1.38
N THR A 412 -26.86 -10.24 0.75
CA THR A 412 -27.61 -9.47 -0.27
C THR A 412 -28.84 -8.74 0.31
N THR A 413 -29.15 -8.99 1.59
CA THR A 413 -30.27 -8.38 2.30
C THR A 413 -30.10 -6.86 2.41
N VAL A 414 -31.22 -6.12 2.37
CA VAL A 414 -31.20 -4.66 2.51
C VAL A 414 -30.90 -4.24 3.94
N PHE A 415 -30.27 -3.08 4.11
CA PHE A 415 -29.98 -2.54 5.44
C PHE A 415 -31.21 -2.02 6.18
N TYR A 416 -32.29 -1.69 5.44
CA TYR A 416 -33.50 -1.05 5.97
C TYR A 416 -34.76 -1.56 5.27
N ALA A 417 -35.68 -2.13 6.01
CA ALA A 417 -36.90 -2.75 5.50
C ALA A 417 -38.00 -1.75 5.11
N GLY A 418 -37.99 -0.53 5.66
CA GLY A 418 -39.06 0.43 5.59
C GLY A 418 -39.68 0.62 4.19
N GLY A 419 -40.97 0.31 4.05
CA GLY A 419 -41.75 0.53 2.84
C GLY A 419 -41.52 -0.43 1.68
N ARG A 420 -40.90 -1.60 1.87
CA ARG A 420 -40.49 -2.51 0.78
C ARG A 420 -41.22 -3.85 0.72
N GLY A 421 -42.24 -4.07 1.54
CA GLY A 421 -42.94 -5.36 1.54
C GLY A 421 -42.03 -6.55 1.83
N MET A 422 -41.10 -6.40 2.74
CA MET A 422 -40.27 -7.48 3.24
C MET A 422 -40.88 -8.11 4.46
N ASP A 423 -40.84 -9.43 4.54
CA ASP A 423 -41.34 -10.19 5.68
C ASP A 423 -40.42 -10.12 6.90
N MET A 424 -39.13 -9.68 6.72
CA MET A 424 -38.17 -9.51 7.80
C MET A 424 -38.34 -8.19 8.54
N SER A 425 -38.35 -8.27 9.87
CA SER A 425 -38.34 -7.09 10.75
C SER A 425 -36.97 -6.40 10.79
N GLU A 426 -36.89 -5.15 11.24
CA GLU A 426 -35.62 -4.42 11.43
C GLU A 426 -34.69 -5.12 12.44
N ARG A 427 -35.26 -5.83 13.41
CA ARG A 427 -34.49 -6.63 14.38
C ARG A 427 -33.83 -7.81 13.70
N GLU A 428 -34.55 -8.61 12.91
CA GLU A 428 -34.02 -9.75 12.17
C GLU A 428 -32.95 -9.32 11.13
N ILE A 429 -33.14 -8.16 10.51
CA ILE A 429 -32.11 -7.57 9.63
C ILE A 429 -30.86 -7.22 10.43
N SER A 430 -31.01 -6.62 11.60
CA SER A 430 -29.86 -6.26 12.46
C SER A 430 -29.13 -7.50 12.98
N ASP A 431 -29.85 -8.53 13.37
CA ASP A 431 -29.27 -9.80 13.82
C ASP A 431 -28.49 -10.49 12.69
N LEU A 432 -28.99 -10.45 11.44
CA LEU A 432 -28.31 -10.98 10.26
C LEU A 432 -26.96 -10.29 9.98
N PHE A 433 -26.84 -8.99 10.24
CA PHE A 433 -25.59 -8.26 10.04
C PHE A 433 -24.66 -8.29 11.26
N ALA A 434 -25.14 -8.79 12.40
CA ALA A 434 -24.36 -8.98 13.62
C ALA A 434 -23.72 -10.39 13.71
N SER A 435 -24.26 -11.37 12.96
CA SER A 435 -23.75 -12.73 12.84
C SER A 435 -22.59 -12.83 11.83
#